data_c53d3373c0bee8c30c383071236cec2b
#
_entry.id   c53d3373c0bee8c30c383071236cec2b
#
_cell.length_a   1.000
_cell.length_b   1.000
_cell.length_c   1.000
_cell.angle_alpha   90.00
_cell.angle_beta   90.00
_cell.angle_gamma   90.00
#
_symmetry.space_group_name_H-M   'P 1'
#
loop_
_entity.id
_entity.type
_entity.pdbx_description
1 polymer ?
#
loop_
_entity_poly.entity_id
_entity_poly.type
_entity_poly.pdbx_seq_one_letter_code
_entity_poly.pdbx_strand_id
1 'polypeptide(L)'
;MSTAKRVYFYLVYFIALGMFAGGVGTLLGVCFDIITKYPALAQIGAQTFSRQALSLGLAMLVIGGVLWFLFWRAIRRNVSGDPAEIGSAIRKLFMNLILAASALVGLFAAVGFLKWLMAGALLNQFPSGGLARLIVTGVIWYYHWRVTEKEGQPSPEAKTLRRWYVYLLSGWGLVSLSVNLVGLVNTAVSYLPVWGETIVSGKFWSSNVQGSISWILLGGAVWAFHWFRMAKGDFDSTLRQVYLYLLAILGGSIAGLVALTTSLFKVFRFALGTLSTPTNTYFQFLGWTVPLMLVAAAVWVYHQHVTQEEAAHAQQRLSARRVHSYLMSFIGLGTLIAGLIILLGILLDVPLRAGSMVVTPGWWYNQLSVCLALLVVATPIWLYYWNGALQMAAKGVAERRATSRRIFLYVVVGAAIVTLAADLINIVYQLLNGVLQGTSGVEVLRHSKWSLQTLVVAVPVLMYHWRILRQDQRLGAEVAAVRKTVAVLVSDRAAELVPRIEEKLGYKVHTLRYLGRKPKDFPALSAKEVSRLAADIKAAPGTKVMLIAAGGRILVLPYQEK
;
A
#
# COMPACT_ATOMS: atom_id res chain seq x y z
N MET A 1 -30.92 -16.97 -5.27
CA MET A 1 -30.14 -18.13 -4.75
C MET A 1 -29.61 -17.87 -3.34
N SER A 2 -29.37 -18.93 -2.50
CA SER A 2 -28.63 -18.75 -1.23
C SER A 2 -27.15 -18.41 -1.48
N THR A 3 -26.52 -17.73 -0.55
CA THR A 3 -25.11 -17.32 -0.64
C THR A 3 -24.17 -18.50 -0.86
N ALA A 4 -24.35 -19.59 -0.11
CA ALA A 4 -23.54 -20.80 -0.25
C ALA A 4 -23.66 -21.43 -1.65
N LYS A 5 -24.87 -21.48 -2.20
CA LYS A 5 -25.11 -21.99 -3.56
C LYS A 5 -24.45 -21.11 -4.63
N ARG A 6 -24.46 -19.79 -4.46
CA ARG A 6 -23.73 -18.85 -5.35
C ARG A 6 -22.25 -19.13 -5.34
N VAL A 7 -21.63 -19.16 -4.15
CA VAL A 7 -20.18 -19.44 -4.02
C VAL A 7 -19.81 -20.74 -4.70
N TYR A 8 -20.57 -21.81 -4.45
CA TYR A 8 -20.35 -23.12 -5.08
C TYR A 8 -20.41 -23.03 -6.61
N PHE A 9 -21.47 -22.42 -7.18
CA PHE A 9 -21.63 -22.33 -8.64
C PHE A 9 -20.51 -21.53 -9.31
N TYR A 10 -20.16 -20.37 -8.75
CA TYR A 10 -19.10 -19.53 -9.33
C TYR A 10 -17.71 -20.11 -9.09
N LEU A 11 -17.47 -20.78 -7.98
CA LEU A 11 -16.19 -21.45 -7.72
C LEU A 11 -15.96 -22.59 -8.70
N VAL A 12 -16.96 -23.47 -8.87
CA VAL A 12 -16.85 -24.59 -9.84
C VAL A 12 -16.74 -24.06 -11.26
N TYR A 13 -17.51 -23.03 -11.62
CA TYR A 13 -17.38 -22.36 -12.91
C TYR A 13 -15.96 -21.83 -13.13
N PHE A 14 -15.36 -21.16 -12.15
CA PHE A 14 -14.01 -20.61 -12.23
C PHE A 14 -12.95 -21.71 -12.44
N ILE A 15 -13.02 -22.79 -11.66
CA ILE A 15 -12.11 -23.94 -11.77
C ILE A 15 -12.30 -24.62 -13.13
N ALA A 16 -13.55 -24.91 -13.52
CA ALA A 16 -13.86 -25.56 -14.80
C ALA A 16 -13.42 -24.72 -16.01
N LEU A 17 -13.59 -23.39 -15.94
CA LEU A 17 -13.09 -22.47 -16.96
C LEU A 17 -11.55 -22.53 -17.04
N GLY A 18 -10.85 -22.60 -15.91
CA GLY A 18 -9.40 -22.77 -15.87
C GLY A 18 -8.94 -24.07 -16.50
N MET A 19 -9.63 -25.19 -16.21
CA MET A 19 -9.35 -26.49 -16.84
C MET A 19 -9.62 -26.44 -18.36
N PHE A 20 -10.78 -25.93 -18.77
CA PHE A 20 -11.13 -25.76 -20.18
C PHE A 20 -10.10 -24.91 -20.93
N ALA A 21 -9.75 -23.73 -20.36
CA ALA A 21 -8.75 -22.83 -20.91
C ALA A 21 -7.37 -23.49 -21.02
N GLY A 22 -6.97 -24.25 -19.99
CA GLY A 22 -5.74 -25.04 -20.00
C GLY A 22 -5.73 -26.11 -21.10
N GLY A 23 -6.84 -26.83 -21.26
CA GLY A 23 -7.02 -27.82 -22.32
C GLY A 23 -6.92 -27.21 -23.71
N VAL A 24 -7.69 -26.14 -23.97
CA VAL A 24 -7.65 -25.41 -25.26
C VAL A 24 -6.24 -24.85 -25.52
N GLY A 25 -5.61 -24.23 -24.50
CA GLY A 25 -4.27 -23.65 -24.63
C GLY A 25 -3.20 -24.71 -24.93
N THR A 26 -3.28 -25.89 -24.29
CA THR A 26 -2.37 -26.99 -24.55
C THR A 26 -2.54 -27.52 -25.98
N LEU A 27 -3.77 -27.76 -26.44
CA LEU A 27 -4.04 -28.25 -27.80
C LEU A 27 -3.61 -27.24 -28.86
N LEU A 28 -3.92 -25.95 -28.69
CA LEU A 28 -3.43 -24.90 -29.58
C LEU A 28 -1.90 -24.82 -29.58
N GLY A 29 -1.25 -25.02 -28.45
CA GLY A 29 0.19 -25.06 -28.31
C GLY A 29 0.78 -26.24 -29.15
N VAL A 30 0.20 -27.43 -29.05
CA VAL A 30 0.60 -28.59 -29.84
C VAL A 30 0.38 -28.31 -31.34
N CYS A 31 -0.75 -27.71 -31.73
CA CYS A 31 -0.97 -27.33 -33.15
C CYS A 31 0.10 -26.36 -33.65
N PHE A 32 0.44 -25.34 -32.87
CA PHE A 32 1.49 -24.40 -33.22
C PHE A 32 2.88 -25.08 -33.28
N ASP A 33 3.20 -26.01 -32.39
CA ASP A 33 4.44 -26.77 -32.44
C ASP A 33 4.53 -27.63 -33.71
N ILE A 34 3.43 -28.27 -34.13
CA ILE A 34 3.37 -29.03 -35.38
C ILE A 34 3.66 -28.13 -36.59
N ILE A 35 3.05 -26.94 -36.64
CA ILE A 35 3.21 -26.01 -37.77
C ILE A 35 4.62 -25.43 -37.82
N THR A 36 5.20 -25.05 -36.66
CA THR A 36 6.44 -24.28 -36.63
C THR A 36 7.71 -25.14 -36.49
N LYS A 37 7.59 -26.32 -35.86
CA LYS A 37 8.75 -27.15 -35.46
C LYS A 37 8.71 -28.57 -36.05
N TYR A 38 7.77 -28.89 -36.95
CA TYR A 38 7.59 -30.22 -37.48
C TYR A 38 8.89 -30.91 -37.98
N PRO A 39 9.81 -30.21 -38.67
CA PRO A 39 11.07 -30.84 -39.10
C PRO A 39 11.99 -31.24 -37.93
N ALA A 40 11.92 -30.50 -36.80
CA ALA A 40 12.73 -30.78 -35.61
C ALA A 40 12.05 -31.79 -34.66
N LEU A 41 10.72 -31.94 -34.69
CA LEU A 41 9.95 -32.91 -33.90
C LEU A 41 10.08 -34.35 -34.42
N ALA A 42 10.61 -34.54 -35.60
CA ALA A 42 10.90 -35.87 -36.16
C ALA A 42 12.05 -36.59 -35.40
N GLN A 43 12.75 -35.91 -34.52
CA GLN A 43 13.79 -36.52 -33.68
C GLN A 43 13.20 -37.33 -32.51
N ILE A 44 13.86 -38.45 -32.21
CA ILE A 44 13.45 -39.43 -31.19
C ILE A 44 13.24 -38.76 -29.82
N GLY A 45 12.03 -38.86 -29.26
CA GLY A 45 11.63 -38.27 -27.97
C GLY A 45 10.61 -37.14 -28.05
N ALA A 46 10.63 -36.28 -29.06
CA ALA A 46 9.66 -35.18 -29.22
C ALA A 46 8.22 -35.67 -29.45
N GLN A 47 8.06 -36.86 -30.11
CA GLN A 47 6.75 -37.49 -30.34
C GLN A 47 6.07 -37.95 -29.05
N THR A 48 6.83 -38.45 -28.07
CA THR A 48 6.27 -38.89 -26.78
C THR A 48 5.74 -37.69 -25.96
N PHE A 49 6.50 -36.58 -25.94
CA PHE A 49 6.08 -35.37 -25.25
C PHE A 49 4.82 -34.74 -25.88
N SER A 50 4.74 -34.69 -27.22
CA SER A 50 3.55 -34.17 -27.90
C SER A 50 2.30 -35.02 -27.68
N ARG A 51 2.45 -36.36 -27.59
CA ARG A 51 1.34 -37.28 -27.26
C ARG A 51 0.82 -37.11 -25.85
N GLN A 52 1.70 -36.95 -24.86
CA GLN A 52 1.30 -36.65 -23.47
C GLN A 52 0.58 -35.30 -23.38
N ALA A 53 1.10 -34.26 -24.00
CA ALA A 53 0.46 -32.93 -24.02
C ALA A 53 -0.92 -33.00 -24.70
N LEU A 54 -1.03 -33.75 -25.83
CA LEU A 54 -2.29 -33.96 -26.52
C LEU A 54 -3.31 -34.69 -25.63
N SER A 55 -2.91 -35.78 -24.96
CA SER A 55 -3.77 -36.55 -24.08
C SER A 55 -4.25 -35.71 -22.91
N LEU A 56 -3.35 -34.95 -22.26
CA LEU A 56 -3.70 -34.05 -21.18
C LEU A 56 -4.63 -32.92 -21.66
N GLY A 57 -4.31 -32.30 -22.79
CA GLY A 57 -5.13 -31.25 -23.39
C GLY A 57 -6.55 -31.71 -23.71
N LEU A 58 -6.69 -32.92 -24.32
CA LEU A 58 -8.00 -33.51 -24.58
C LEU A 58 -8.77 -33.83 -23.30
N ALA A 59 -8.12 -34.43 -22.31
CA ALA A 59 -8.77 -34.74 -21.02
C ALA A 59 -9.28 -33.45 -20.33
N MET A 60 -8.46 -32.42 -20.28
CA MET A 60 -8.84 -31.12 -19.69
C MET A 60 -9.93 -30.43 -20.52
N LEU A 61 -9.88 -30.49 -21.85
CA LEU A 61 -10.90 -29.94 -22.73
C LEU A 61 -12.25 -30.63 -22.52
N VAL A 62 -12.29 -31.95 -22.50
CA VAL A 62 -13.55 -32.72 -22.38
C VAL A 62 -14.13 -32.53 -20.98
N ILE A 63 -13.38 -32.82 -19.93
CA ILE A 63 -13.87 -32.74 -18.56
C ILE A 63 -14.15 -31.29 -18.18
N GLY A 64 -13.17 -30.41 -18.40
CA GLY A 64 -13.30 -28.97 -18.08
C GLY A 64 -14.38 -28.30 -18.93
N GLY A 65 -14.48 -28.64 -20.21
CA GLY A 65 -15.46 -28.07 -21.12
C GLY A 65 -16.92 -28.47 -20.79
N VAL A 66 -17.15 -29.74 -20.46
CA VAL A 66 -18.49 -30.20 -20.02
C VAL A 66 -18.89 -29.52 -18.73
N LEU A 67 -18.01 -29.52 -17.71
CA LEU A 67 -18.28 -28.85 -16.44
C LEU A 67 -18.50 -27.35 -16.64
N TRP A 68 -17.61 -26.67 -17.35
CA TRP A 68 -17.74 -25.26 -17.65
C TRP A 68 -19.07 -24.92 -18.34
N PHE A 69 -19.47 -25.69 -19.37
CA PHE A 69 -20.70 -25.47 -20.11
C PHE A 69 -21.94 -25.66 -19.23
N LEU A 70 -21.97 -26.71 -18.40
CA LEU A 70 -23.10 -26.98 -17.48
C LEU A 70 -23.27 -25.83 -16.46
N PHE A 71 -22.19 -25.39 -15.83
CA PHE A 71 -22.24 -24.30 -14.85
C PHE A 71 -22.49 -22.94 -15.50
N TRP A 72 -21.90 -22.67 -16.68
CA TRP A 72 -22.20 -21.49 -17.48
C TRP A 72 -23.69 -21.41 -17.84
N ARG A 73 -24.29 -22.50 -18.32
CA ARG A 73 -25.72 -22.57 -18.62
C ARG A 73 -26.57 -22.35 -17.37
N ALA A 74 -26.22 -22.97 -16.25
CA ALA A 74 -26.93 -22.82 -14.99
C ALA A 74 -26.86 -21.37 -14.48
N ILE A 75 -25.67 -20.75 -14.53
CA ILE A 75 -25.48 -19.34 -14.14
C ILE A 75 -26.31 -18.43 -15.07
N ARG A 76 -26.27 -18.63 -16.38
CA ARG A 76 -27.08 -17.83 -17.31
C ARG A 76 -28.58 -17.93 -17.04
N ARG A 77 -29.09 -19.14 -16.77
CA ARG A 77 -30.50 -19.32 -16.40
C ARG A 77 -30.83 -18.56 -15.09
N ASN A 78 -29.97 -18.62 -14.10
CA ASN A 78 -30.19 -17.91 -12.84
C ASN A 78 -30.21 -16.38 -13.05
N VAL A 79 -29.31 -15.85 -13.87
CA VAL A 79 -29.23 -14.42 -14.20
C VAL A 79 -30.46 -13.95 -14.99
N SER A 80 -30.95 -14.76 -15.93
CA SER A 80 -32.16 -14.43 -16.70
C SER A 80 -33.43 -14.52 -15.87
N GLY A 81 -33.48 -15.40 -14.86
CA GLY A 81 -34.63 -15.58 -13.98
C GLY A 81 -34.71 -14.65 -12.77
N ASP A 82 -33.57 -14.07 -12.35
CA ASP A 82 -33.48 -13.19 -11.17
C ASP A 82 -32.50 -12.01 -11.47
N PRO A 83 -33.02 -10.83 -11.83
CA PRO A 83 -32.19 -9.64 -12.06
C PRO A 83 -31.31 -9.24 -10.88
N ALA A 84 -31.68 -9.58 -9.64
CA ALA A 84 -30.87 -9.32 -8.45
C ALA A 84 -29.55 -10.12 -8.45
N GLU A 85 -29.46 -11.21 -9.23
CA GLU A 85 -28.23 -11.98 -9.40
C GLU A 85 -27.10 -11.14 -10.08
N ILE A 86 -27.46 -10.22 -10.97
CA ILE A 86 -26.51 -9.31 -11.63
C ILE A 86 -25.79 -8.43 -10.60
N GLY A 87 -26.49 -7.99 -9.55
CA GLY A 87 -25.96 -7.16 -8.46
C GLY A 87 -25.20 -7.94 -7.38
N SER A 88 -25.19 -9.28 -7.46
CA SER A 88 -24.57 -10.12 -6.43
C SER A 88 -23.06 -9.85 -6.29
N ALA A 89 -22.62 -9.53 -5.08
CA ALA A 89 -21.19 -9.32 -4.77
C ALA A 89 -20.33 -10.55 -5.12
N ILE A 90 -20.87 -11.76 -4.90
CA ILE A 90 -20.16 -13.02 -5.23
C ILE A 90 -19.96 -13.14 -6.75
N ARG A 91 -20.99 -12.88 -7.55
CA ARG A 91 -20.88 -12.86 -9.01
C ARG A 91 -19.79 -11.86 -9.45
N LYS A 92 -19.85 -10.63 -8.95
CA LYS A 92 -18.89 -9.57 -9.32
C LYS A 92 -17.46 -9.89 -8.84
N LEU A 93 -17.31 -10.53 -7.68
CA LEU A 93 -16.02 -11.01 -7.21
C LEU A 93 -15.41 -12.00 -8.22
N PHE A 94 -16.14 -13.06 -8.58
CA PHE A 94 -15.63 -14.07 -9.50
C PHE A 94 -15.40 -13.51 -10.91
N MET A 95 -16.23 -12.59 -11.40
CA MET A 95 -15.99 -11.92 -12.68
C MET A 95 -14.68 -11.11 -12.66
N ASN A 96 -14.43 -10.34 -11.60
CA ASN A 96 -13.17 -9.59 -11.47
C ASN A 96 -11.97 -10.53 -11.25
N LEU A 97 -12.12 -11.66 -10.57
CA LEU A 97 -11.07 -12.69 -10.43
C LEU A 97 -10.71 -13.32 -11.79
N ILE A 98 -11.70 -13.64 -12.63
CA ILE A 98 -11.47 -14.16 -13.98
C ILE A 98 -10.74 -13.12 -14.82
N LEU A 99 -11.17 -11.86 -14.77
CA LEU A 99 -10.51 -10.76 -15.48
C LEU A 99 -9.06 -10.59 -15.02
N ALA A 100 -8.79 -10.60 -13.72
CA ALA A 100 -7.45 -10.48 -13.18
C ALA A 100 -6.57 -11.68 -13.55
N ALA A 101 -7.05 -12.90 -13.35
CA ALA A 101 -6.30 -14.12 -13.68
C ALA A 101 -5.97 -14.20 -15.16
N SER A 102 -6.95 -13.97 -16.05
CA SER A 102 -6.72 -13.99 -17.50
C SER A 102 -5.79 -12.88 -17.96
N ALA A 103 -5.90 -11.66 -17.39
CA ALA A 103 -4.98 -10.57 -17.67
C ALA A 103 -3.53 -10.93 -17.27
N LEU A 104 -3.31 -11.42 -16.04
CA LEU A 104 -1.98 -11.79 -15.57
C LEU A 104 -1.36 -12.92 -16.40
N VAL A 105 -2.08 -14.02 -16.61
CA VAL A 105 -1.57 -15.15 -17.43
C VAL A 105 -1.28 -14.70 -18.87
N GLY A 106 -2.16 -13.90 -19.45
CA GLY A 106 -1.98 -13.34 -20.79
C GLY A 106 -0.77 -12.41 -20.89
N LEU A 107 -0.53 -11.59 -19.88
CA LEU A 107 0.62 -10.67 -19.85
C LEU A 107 1.95 -11.42 -19.77
N PHE A 108 2.07 -12.45 -18.91
CA PHE A 108 3.28 -13.28 -18.87
C PHE A 108 3.52 -13.99 -20.20
N ALA A 109 2.44 -14.47 -20.85
CA ALA A 109 2.53 -15.07 -22.18
C ALA A 109 2.95 -14.04 -23.24
N ALA A 110 2.41 -12.82 -23.19
CA ALA A 110 2.76 -11.72 -24.10
C ALA A 110 4.22 -11.30 -23.95
N VAL A 111 4.76 -11.27 -22.74
CA VAL A 111 6.20 -11.02 -22.51
C VAL A 111 7.06 -12.06 -23.22
N GLY A 112 6.73 -13.34 -23.09
CA GLY A 112 7.44 -14.41 -23.78
C GLY A 112 7.38 -14.28 -25.31
N PHE A 113 6.22 -13.90 -25.83
CA PHE A 113 6.03 -13.68 -27.27
C PHE A 113 6.81 -12.46 -27.78
N LEU A 114 6.78 -11.32 -27.07
CA LEU A 114 7.57 -10.14 -27.41
C LEU A 114 9.08 -10.40 -27.35
N LYS A 115 9.54 -11.15 -26.36
CA LYS A 115 10.95 -11.56 -26.27
C LYS A 115 11.36 -12.38 -27.50
N TRP A 116 10.55 -13.32 -27.91
CA TRP A 116 10.80 -14.11 -29.10
C TRP A 116 10.88 -13.24 -30.38
N LEU A 117 9.95 -12.29 -30.55
CA LEU A 117 10.00 -11.32 -31.65
C LEU A 117 11.31 -10.53 -31.66
N MET A 118 11.71 -10.00 -30.51
CA MET A 118 12.94 -9.21 -30.37
C MET A 118 14.23 -10.05 -30.48
N ALA A 119 14.15 -11.36 -30.26
CA ALA A 119 15.26 -12.29 -30.43
C ALA A 119 15.50 -12.70 -31.89
N GLY A 120 14.72 -12.16 -32.83
CA GLY A 120 14.85 -12.45 -34.27
C GLY A 120 13.78 -13.40 -34.84
N ALA A 121 12.77 -13.72 -34.05
CA ALA A 121 11.57 -14.48 -34.45
C ALA A 121 11.86 -15.85 -35.14
N LEU A 122 12.91 -16.55 -34.68
CA LEU A 122 13.30 -17.84 -35.21
C LEU A 122 12.20 -18.88 -35.00
N LEU A 123 11.72 -19.52 -36.07
CA LEU A 123 10.61 -20.47 -36.02
C LEU A 123 10.88 -21.70 -35.14
N ASN A 124 12.12 -22.17 -35.07
CA ASN A 124 12.52 -23.29 -34.20
C ASN A 124 12.42 -22.93 -32.68
N GLN A 125 12.40 -21.65 -32.35
CA GLN A 125 12.23 -21.13 -30.99
C GLN A 125 10.85 -20.49 -30.73
N PHE A 126 9.90 -20.77 -31.64
CA PHE A 126 8.55 -20.18 -31.53
C PHE A 126 7.87 -20.56 -30.20
N PRO A 127 7.34 -19.58 -29.46
CA PRO A 127 6.74 -19.82 -28.14
C PRO A 127 5.29 -20.32 -28.26
N SER A 128 5.09 -21.49 -28.82
CA SER A 128 3.79 -22.06 -29.16
C SER A 128 2.80 -22.06 -27.99
N GLY A 129 3.22 -22.60 -26.86
CA GLY A 129 2.39 -22.60 -25.64
C GLY A 129 2.19 -21.20 -25.04
N GLY A 130 3.10 -20.24 -25.29
CA GLY A 130 2.96 -18.83 -24.93
C GLY A 130 1.88 -18.16 -25.75
N LEU A 131 1.96 -18.26 -27.09
CA LEU A 131 0.95 -17.68 -27.99
C LEU A 131 -0.44 -18.29 -27.75
N ALA A 132 -0.51 -19.62 -27.60
CA ALA A 132 -1.77 -20.30 -27.29
C ALA A 132 -2.42 -19.74 -26.00
N ARG A 133 -1.66 -19.60 -24.92
CA ARG A 133 -2.14 -19.00 -23.67
C ARG A 133 -2.58 -17.55 -23.86
N LEU A 134 -1.83 -16.75 -24.60
CA LEU A 134 -2.17 -15.36 -24.89
C LEU A 134 -3.52 -15.24 -25.60
N ILE A 135 -3.75 -16.06 -26.63
CA ILE A 135 -5.01 -16.09 -27.39
C ILE A 135 -6.18 -16.50 -26.46
N VAL A 136 -6.04 -17.62 -25.76
CA VAL A 136 -7.12 -18.16 -24.90
C VAL A 136 -7.47 -17.18 -23.79
N THR A 137 -6.46 -16.65 -23.09
CA THR A 137 -6.70 -15.69 -22.00
C THR A 137 -7.23 -14.35 -22.51
N GLY A 138 -6.80 -13.91 -23.68
CA GLY A 138 -7.32 -12.71 -24.34
C GLY A 138 -8.81 -12.84 -24.68
N VAL A 139 -9.24 -14.00 -25.21
CA VAL A 139 -10.66 -14.29 -25.51
C VAL A 139 -11.48 -14.34 -24.20
N ILE A 140 -10.97 -15.01 -23.16
CA ILE A 140 -11.65 -15.09 -21.85
C ILE A 140 -11.79 -13.70 -21.23
N TRP A 141 -10.70 -12.93 -21.22
CA TRP A 141 -10.70 -11.57 -20.69
C TRP A 141 -11.70 -10.68 -21.43
N TYR A 142 -11.66 -10.67 -22.77
CA TYR A 142 -12.55 -9.87 -23.59
C TYR A 142 -14.02 -10.22 -23.38
N TYR A 143 -14.36 -11.52 -23.34
CA TYR A 143 -15.72 -11.98 -23.11
C TYR A 143 -16.25 -11.52 -21.73
N HIS A 144 -15.49 -11.75 -20.66
CA HIS A 144 -15.92 -11.40 -19.31
C HIS A 144 -15.93 -9.87 -19.10
N TRP A 145 -15.00 -9.15 -19.71
CA TRP A 145 -15.03 -7.69 -19.72
C TRP A 145 -16.30 -7.14 -20.38
N ARG A 146 -16.67 -7.64 -21.57
CA ARG A 146 -17.90 -7.24 -22.26
C ARG A 146 -19.16 -7.56 -21.43
N VAL A 147 -19.20 -8.71 -20.76
CA VAL A 147 -20.31 -9.08 -19.87
C VAL A 147 -20.38 -8.10 -18.69
N THR A 148 -19.25 -7.82 -18.05
CA THR A 148 -19.18 -6.92 -16.89
C THR A 148 -19.57 -5.48 -17.26
N GLU A 149 -19.18 -5.00 -18.44
CA GLU A 149 -19.57 -3.67 -18.95
C GLU A 149 -21.09 -3.58 -19.21
N LYS A 150 -21.67 -4.61 -19.84
CA LYS A 150 -23.13 -4.67 -20.11
C LYS A 150 -23.96 -4.73 -18.82
N GLU A 151 -23.50 -5.45 -17.81
CA GLU A 151 -24.20 -5.59 -16.54
C GLU A 151 -24.07 -4.37 -15.63
N GLY A 152 -23.03 -3.54 -15.81
CA GLY A 152 -22.74 -2.40 -14.97
C GLY A 152 -22.38 -2.75 -13.53
N GLN A 153 -22.51 -1.79 -12.63
CA GLN A 153 -22.16 -1.89 -11.21
C GLN A 153 -23.37 -1.45 -10.34
N PRO A 154 -24.41 -2.30 -10.23
CA PRO A 154 -25.68 -1.91 -9.64
C PRO A 154 -25.66 -1.76 -8.11
N SER A 155 -24.62 -2.29 -7.42
CA SER A 155 -24.51 -2.21 -5.97
C SER A 155 -23.20 -1.55 -5.51
N PRO A 156 -23.15 -0.97 -4.29
CA PRO A 156 -21.92 -0.42 -3.70
C PRO A 156 -20.80 -1.45 -3.58
N GLU A 157 -21.13 -2.71 -3.26
CA GLU A 157 -20.19 -3.82 -3.15
C GLU A 157 -19.61 -4.16 -4.53
N ALA A 158 -20.44 -4.17 -5.58
CA ALA A 158 -20.00 -4.39 -6.95
C ALA A 158 -19.01 -3.31 -7.40
N LYS A 159 -19.28 -2.03 -7.09
CA LYS A 159 -18.36 -0.91 -7.35
C LYS A 159 -17.05 -1.10 -6.62
N THR A 160 -17.09 -1.49 -5.35
CA THR A 160 -15.89 -1.71 -4.53
C THR A 160 -15.02 -2.85 -5.08
N LEU A 161 -15.62 -3.96 -5.49
CA LEU A 161 -14.89 -5.08 -6.10
C LEU A 161 -14.25 -4.71 -7.44
N ARG A 162 -14.94 -3.93 -8.28
CA ARG A 162 -14.36 -3.40 -9.52
C ARG A 162 -13.20 -2.47 -9.23
N ARG A 163 -13.29 -1.60 -8.21
CA ARG A 163 -12.21 -0.71 -7.77
C ARG A 163 -10.97 -1.49 -7.35
N TRP A 164 -11.13 -2.57 -6.60
CA TRP A 164 -10.01 -3.47 -6.25
C TRP A 164 -9.31 -3.99 -7.50
N TYR A 165 -10.05 -4.52 -8.46
CA TYR A 165 -9.48 -4.98 -9.73
C TYR A 165 -8.70 -3.87 -10.44
N VAL A 166 -9.30 -2.70 -10.61
CA VAL A 166 -8.69 -1.57 -11.32
C VAL A 166 -7.42 -1.09 -10.64
N TYR A 167 -7.44 -0.83 -9.33
CA TYR A 167 -6.29 -0.26 -8.62
C TYR A 167 -5.18 -1.28 -8.37
N LEU A 168 -5.48 -2.56 -8.20
CA LEU A 168 -4.46 -3.60 -8.10
C LEU A 168 -3.71 -3.75 -9.43
N LEU A 169 -4.41 -3.78 -10.57
CA LEU A 169 -3.76 -3.87 -11.87
C LEU A 169 -3.04 -2.57 -12.25
N SER A 170 -3.59 -1.41 -11.90
CA SER A 170 -2.86 -0.13 -12.05
C SER A 170 -1.56 -0.13 -11.26
N GLY A 171 -1.61 -0.57 -10.00
CA GLY A 171 -0.43 -0.64 -9.14
C GLY A 171 0.62 -1.63 -9.66
N TRP A 172 0.17 -2.82 -10.04
CA TRP A 172 1.05 -3.84 -10.61
C TRP A 172 1.71 -3.36 -11.92
N GLY A 173 0.94 -2.73 -12.81
CA GLY A 173 1.45 -2.17 -14.06
C GLY A 173 2.49 -1.06 -13.83
N LEU A 174 2.22 -0.14 -12.89
CA LEU A 174 3.14 0.93 -12.51
C LEU A 174 4.46 0.38 -11.94
N VAL A 175 4.38 -0.58 -11.02
CA VAL A 175 5.56 -1.21 -10.42
C VAL A 175 6.36 -1.96 -11.49
N SER A 176 5.69 -2.74 -12.34
CA SER A 176 6.32 -3.48 -13.44
C SER A 176 7.06 -2.54 -14.41
N LEU A 177 6.39 -1.45 -14.84
CA LEU A 177 6.99 -0.41 -15.66
C LEU A 177 8.24 0.18 -14.98
N SER A 178 8.11 0.61 -13.72
CA SER A 178 9.16 1.32 -12.99
C SER A 178 10.39 0.45 -12.75
N VAL A 179 10.21 -0.78 -12.26
CA VAL A 179 11.31 -1.71 -11.96
C VAL A 179 12.09 -2.08 -13.23
N ASN A 180 11.36 -2.38 -14.32
CA ASN A 180 12.02 -2.77 -15.56
C ASN A 180 12.67 -1.59 -16.28
N LEU A 181 12.13 -0.37 -16.13
CA LEU A 181 12.78 0.84 -16.63
C LEU A 181 14.12 1.09 -15.91
N VAL A 182 14.15 1.00 -14.59
CA VAL A 182 15.40 1.09 -13.80
C VAL A 182 16.38 0.00 -14.23
N GLY A 183 15.92 -1.26 -14.37
CA GLY A 183 16.75 -2.38 -14.80
C GLY A 183 17.33 -2.18 -16.20
N LEU A 184 16.55 -1.69 -17.15
CA LEU A 184 17.00 -1.40 -18.51
C LEU A 184 18.07 -0.31 -18.53
N VAL A 185 17.86 0.80 -17.82
CA VAL A 185 18.83 1.90 -17.75
C VAL A 185 20.12 1.45 -17.05
N ASN A 186 20.01 0.69 -15.94
CA ASN A 186 21.17 0.12 -15.27
C ASN A 186 21.97 -0.79 -16.21
N THR A 187 21.30 -1.65 -16.97
CA THR A 187 21.96 -2.50 -17.98
C THR A 187 22.62 -1.64 -19.05
N ALA A 188 21.94 -0.62 -19.59
CA ALA A 188 22.52 0.27 -20.60
C ALA A 188 23.78 0.98 -20.09
N VAL A 189 23.74 1.53 -18.87
CA VAL A 189 24.90 2.19 -18.25
C VAL A 189 26.07 1.23 -18.05
N SER A 190 25.79 -0.05 -17.75
CA SER A 190 26.85 -1.07 -17.57
C SER A 190 27.63 -1.40 -18.85
N TYR A 191 27.07 -1.10 -20.02
CA TYR A 191 27.75 -1.23 -21.32
C TYR A 191 28.48 0.02 -21.76
N LEU A 192 28.32 1.15 -21.05
CA LEU A 192 29.05 2.37 -21.35
C LEU A 192 30.45 2.33 -20.73
N PRO A 193 31.50 2.83 -21.41
CA PRO A 193 32.87 2.87 -20.87
C PRO A 193 33.06 3.92 -19.77
N VAL A 194 31.99 4.44 -19.18
CA VAL A 194 32.00 5.42 -18.08
C VAL A 194 32.74 4.90 -16.86
N TRP A 195 32.74 3.58 -16.67
CA TRP A 195 33.32 2.93 -15.49
C TRP A 195 34.71 2.29 -15.75
N GLY A 196 35.36 2.62 -16.87
CA GLY A 196 36.60 1.98 -17.31
C GLY A 196 36.35 0.78 -18.22
N GLU A 197 36.91 -0.40 -17.90
CA GLU A 197 36.64 -1.59 -18.69
C GLU A 197 35.17 -2.04 -18.52
N THR A 198 34.54 -2.40 -19.63
CA THR A 198 33.16 -2.92 -19.61
C THR A 198 33.12 -4.26 -18.88
N ILE A 199 32.40 -4.31 -17.75
CA ILE A 199 32.33 -5.51 -16.89
C ILE A 199 31.45 -6.60 -17.51
N VAL A 200 30.60 -6.23 -18.49
CA VAL A 200 29.64 -7.13 -19.08
C VAL A 200 30.21 -7.74 -20.34
N SER A 201 30.56 -9.04 -20.26
CA SER A 201 30.84 -9.84 -21.44
C SER A 201 29.53 -10.18 -22.16
N GLY A 202 29.45 -9.94 -23.48
CA GLY A 202 28.31 -10.31 -24.29
C GLY A 202 27.64 -9.12 -25.00
N LYS A 203 26.60 -9.43 -25.78
CA LYS A 203 25.85 -8.42 -26.54
C LYS A 203 24.85 -7.69 -25.65
N PHE A 204 24.75 -6.37 -25.78
CA PHE A 204 23.73 -5.56 -25.11
C PHE A 204 22.32 -6.11 -25.34
N TRP A 205 22.03 -6.53 -26.59
CA TRP A 205 20.72 -7.10 -26.98
C TRP A 205 20.54 -8.52 -26.45
N SER A 206 20.47 -8.63 -25.14
CA SER A 206 20.35 -9.89 -24.40
C SER A 206 18.88 -10.20 -24.06
N SER A 207 18.61 -11.45 -23.65
CA SER A 207 17.30 -11.87 -23.17
C SER A 207 16.78 -11.02 -21.98
N ASN A 208 17.68 -10.47 -21.17
CA ASN A 208 17.31 -9.58 -20.06
C ASN A 208 16.81 -8.22 -20.57
N VAL A 209 17.50 -7.62 -21.55
CA VAL A 209 17.09 -6.36 -22.19
C VAL A 209 15.75 -6.52 -22.89
N GLN A 210 15.58 -7.58 -23.68
CA GLN A 210 14.32 -7.91 -24.35
C GLN A 210 13.19 -8.10 -23.32
N GLY A 211 13.47 -8.78 -22.21
CA GLY A 211 12.53 -8.95 -21.10
C GLY A 211 12.13 -7.62 -20.48
N SER A 212 13.08 -6.77 -20.16
CA SER A 212 12.82 -5.44 -19.57
C SER A 212 11.98 -4.56 -20.49
N ILE A 213 12.30 -4.52 -21.79
CA ILE A 213 11.52 -3.78 -22.79
C ILE A 213 10.09 -4.34 -22.87
N SER A 214 9.92 -5.67 -22.89
CA SER A 214 8.61 -6.30 -22.92
C SER A 214 7.77 -5.91 -21.69
N TRP A 215 8.35 -5.94 -20.51
CA TRP A 215 7.66 -5.55 -19.28
C TRP A 215 7.37 -4.05 -19.19
N ILE A 216 8.23 -3.18 -19.73
CA ILE A 216 7.99 -1.74 -19.83
C ILE A 216 6.77 -1.49 -20.73
N LEU A 217 6.72 -2.09 -21.90
CA LEU A 217 5.63 -1.91 -22.85
C LEU A 217 4.30 -2.45 -22.29
N LEU A 218 4.30 -3.69 -21.80
CA LEU A 218 3.08 -4.33 -21.33
C LEU A 218 2.63 -3.80 -19.97
N GLY A 219 3.56 -3.62 -19.03
CA GLY A 219 3.27 -3.02 -17.73
C GLY A 219 2.77 -1.58 -17.86
N GLY A 220 3.40 -0.79 -18.74
CA GLY A 220 2.96 0.56 -19.08
C GLY A 220 1.57 0.58 -19.73
N ALA A 221 1.28 -0.33 -20.67
CA ALA A 221 -0.03 -0.47 -21.29
C ALA A 221 -1.12 -0.84 -20.25
N VAL A 222 -0.83 -1.79 -19.35
CA VAL A 222 -1.75 -2.18 -18.27
C VAL A 222 -2.01 -1.00 -17.34
N TRP A 223 -0.96 -0.31 -16.89
CA TRP A 223 -1.09 0.87 -16.07
C TRP A 223 -1.92 1.95 -16.76
N ALA A 224 -1.57 2.30 -18.01
CA ALA A 224 -2.25 3.33 -18.77
C ALA A 224 -3.74 3.00 -18.98
N PHE A 225 -4.07 1.76 -19.36
CA PHE A 225 -5.45 1.35 -19.56
C PHE A 225 -6.28 1.42 -18.28
N HIS A 226 -5.78 0.87 -17.16
CA HIS A 226 -6.53 0.85 -15.91
C HIS A 226 -6.58 2.22 -15.25
N TRP A 227 -5.47 2.99 -15.31
CA TRP A 227 -5.40 4.30 -14.69
C TRP A 227 -6.14 5.38 -15.46
N PHE A 228 -5.82 5.56 -16.75
CA PHE A 228 -6.40 6.67 -17.53
C PHE A 228 -7.79 6.38 -18.06
N ARG A 229 -8.17 5.14 -18.29
CA ARG A 229 -9.47 4.78 -18.84
C ARG A 229 -10.44 4.26 -17.77
N MET A 230 -10.06 3.27 -16.98
CA MET A 230 -10.97 2.60 -16.05
C MET A 230 -11.13 3.32 -14.71
N ALA A 231 -10.07 3.98 -14.21
CA ALA A 231 -10.10 4.77 -12.98
C ALA A 231 -10.55 6.22 -13.19
N LYS A 232 -10.79 6.65 -14.45
CA LYS A 232 -11.22 8.01 -14.78
C LYS A 232 -12.53 8.36 -14.08
N GLY A 233 -12.56 9.51 -13.39
CA GLY A 233 -13.77 10.01 -12.73
C GLY A 233 -14.11 9.35 -11.38
N ASP A 234 -13.33 8.40 -10.88
CA ASP A 234 -13.57 7.72 -9.60
C ASP A 234 -12.99 8.51 -8.40
N PHE A 235 -13.32 9.79 -8.30
CA PHE A 235 -12.71 10.72 -7.33
C PHE A 235 -13.10 10.43 -5.87
N ASP A 236 -14.28 9.85 -5.63
CA ASP A 236 -14.81 9.57 -4.27
C ASP A 236 -14.34 8.23 -3.69
N SER A 237 -13.43 7.55 -4.36
CA SER A 237 -12.99 6.21 -3.95
C SER A 237 -11.89 6.26 -2.90
N THR A 238 -12.12 5.60 -1.76
CA THR A 238 -11.06 5.36 -0.76
C THR A 238 -9.90 4.55 -1.36
N LEU A 239 -10.18 3.58 -2.24
CA LEU A 239 -9.14 2.78 -2.90
C LEU A 239 -8.28 3.62 -3.87
N ARG A 240 -8.87 4.64 -4.53
CA ARG A 240 -8.09 5.61 -5.30
C ARG A 240 -7.12 6.37 -4.41
N GLN A 241 -7.56 6.79 -3.23
CA GLN A 241 -6.70 7.48 -2.27
C GLN A 241 -5.59 6.57 -1.73
N VAL A 242 -5.90 5.29 -1.46
CA VAL A 242 -4.90 4.29 -1.08
C VAL A 242 -3.87 4.09 -2.18
N TYR A 243 -4.29 3.95 -3.44
CA TYR A 243 -3.40 3.85 -4.59
C TYR A 243 -2.48 5.08 -4.69
N LEU A 244 -3.05 6.29 -4.67
CA LEU A 244 -2.30 7.54 -4.81
C LEU A 244 -1.31 7.75 -3.66
N TYR A 245 -1.78 7.72 -2.42
CA TYR A 245 -0.96 8.10 -1.27
C TYR A 245 -0.07 6.97 -0.74
N LEU A 246 -0.54 5.71 -0.72
CA LEU A 246 0.21 4.62 -0.09
C LEU A 246 1.01 3.79 -1.10
N LEU A 247 0.48 3.57 -2.32
CA LEU A 247 1.23 2.80 -3.29
C LEU A 247 2.16 3.70 -4.12
N ALA A 248 1.64 4.74 -4.77
CA ALA A 248 2.43 5.53 -5.70
C ALA A 248 3.32 6.56 -4.98
N ILE A 249 2.75 7.46 -4.16
CA ILE A 249 3.52 8.54 -3.53
C ILE A 249 4.44 7.99 -2.43
N LEU A 250 3.92 7.19 -1.49
CA LEU A 250 4.73 6.60 -0.42
C LEU A 250 5.75 5.60 -0.98
N GLY A 251 5.32 4.72 -1.89
CA GLY A 251 6.20 3.74 -2.54
C GLY A 251 7.32 4.42 -3.32
N GLY A 252 7.02 5.44 -4.13
CA GLY A 252 8.00 6.26 -4.82
C GLY A 252 8.95 6.98 -3.85
N SER A 253 8.41 7.56 -2.77
CA SER A 253 9.24 8.19 -1.73
C SER A 253 10.22 7.21 -1.12
N ILE A 254 9.76 6.03 -0.68
CA ILE A 254 10.62 5.00 -0.08
C ILE A 254 11.70 4.55 -1.07
N ALA A 255 11.34 4.26 -2.33
CA ALA A 255 12.29 3.83 -3.35
C ALA A 255 13.37 4.90 -3.60
N GLY A 256 12.98 6.17 -3.74
CA GLY A 256 13.90 7.28 -3.90
C GLY A 256 14.82 7.47 -2.69
N LEU A 257 14.29 7.34 -1.46
CA LEU A 257 15.06 7.47 -0.23
C LEU A 257 16.06 6.33 -0.04
N VAL A 258 15.69 5.10 -0.37
CA VAL A 258 16.62 3.96 -0.34
C VAL A 258 17.77 4.18 -1.33
N ALA A 259 17.47 4.61 -2.55
CA ALA A 259 18.49 4.90 -3.55
C ALA A 259 19.41 6.05 -3.12
N LEU A 260 18.85 7.15 -2.58
CA LEU A 260 19.60 8.29 -2.07
C LEU A 260 20.50 7.91 -0.89
N THR A 261 19.95 7.19 0.10
CA THR A 261 20.71 6.73 1.27
C THR A 261 21.85 5.82 0.85
N THR A 262 21.60 4.89 -0.09
CA THR A 262 22.66 4.00 -0.61
C THR A 262 23.74 4.80 -1.34
N SER A 263 23.36 5.79 -2.14
CA SER A 263 24.31 6.65 -2.85
C SER A 263 25.16 7.46 -1.87
N LEU A 264 24.55 8.09 -0.89
CA LEU A 264 25.26 8.86 0.14
C LEU A 264 26.18 7.97 0.97
N PHE A 265 25.73 6.80 1.38
CA PHE A 265 26.57 5.82 2.07
C PHE A 265 27.84 5.50 1.27
N LYS A 266 27.69 5.21 -0.01
CA LYS A 266 28.83 4.91 -0.90
C LYS A 266 29.74 6.13 -1.09
N VAL A 267 29.18 7.33 -1.25
CA VAL A 267 29.95 8.57 -1.37
C VAL A 267 30.73 8.86 -0.08
N PHE A 268 30.09 8.78 1.09
CA PHE A 268 30.79 8.98 2.36
C PHE A 268 31.85 7.90 2.61
N ARG A 269 31.57 6.65 2.23
CA ARG A 269 32.54 5.56 2.37
C ARG A 269 33.77 5.78 1.47
N PHE A 270 33.58 6.34 0.27
CA PHE A 270 34.67 6.75 -0.61
C PHE A 270 35.48 7.89 -0.01
N ALA A 271 34.81 8.92 0.53
CA ALA A 271 35.47 10.10 1.09
C ALA A 271 36.26 9.82 2.39
N LEU A 272 35.82 8.85 3.20
CA LEU A 272 36.40 8.57 4.51
C LEU A 272 37.56 7.58 4.50
N GLY A 273 37.80 6.82 3.46
CA GLY A 273 38.83 5.82 3.53
C GLY A 273 39.32 5.25 2.22
N THR A 274 40.48 4.59 2.29
CA THR A 274 41.06 3.85 1.17
C THR A 274 40.19 2.65 0.83
N LEU A 275 39.87 2.50 -0.44
CA LEU A 275 39.10 1.36 -0.96
C LEU A 275 40.06 0.35 -1.54
N SER A 276 39.79 -0.93 -1.31
CA SER A 276 40.46 -2.04 -1.98
C SER A 276 40.03 -2.20 -3.44
N THR A 277 38.90 -1.58 -3.80
CA THR A 277 38.28 -1.67 -5.13
C THR A 277 38.72 -0.44 -5.97
N PRO A 278 39.08 -0.62 -7.25
CA PRO A 278 39.34 0.50 -8.15
C PRO A 278 38.19 1.51 -8.20
N THR A 279 38.51 2.80 -8.31
CA THR A 279 37.52 3.89 -8.24
C THR A 279 36.44 3.76 -9.30
N ASN A 280 36.77 3.38 -10.53
CA ASN A 280 35.83 3.18 -11.62
C ASN A 280 34.80 2.09 -11.30
N THR A 281 35.24 0.96 -10.76
CA THR A 281 34.36 -0.16 -10.36
C THR A 281 33.52 0.21 -9.14
N TYR A 282 34.07 1.03 -8.25
CA TYR A 282 33.39 1.43 -7.03
C TYR A 282 32.09 2.21 -7.30
N PHE A 283 32.07 3.09 -8.27
CA PHE A 283 30.92 3.95 -8.59
C PHE A 283 29.84 3.29 -9.47
N GLN A 284 29.98 2.01 -9.81
CA GLN A 284 28.98 1.26 -10.61
C GLN A 284 27.59 1.22 -9.96
N PHE A 285 27.49 1.37 -8.64
CA PHE A 285 26.21 1.48 -7.95
C PHE A 285 25.32 2.62 -8.48
N LEU A 286 25.91 3.68 -9.05
CA LEU A 286 25.18 4.78 -9.66
C LEU A 286 24.31 4.31 -10.84
N GLY A 287 24.71 3.23 -11.50
CA GLY A 287 23.96 2.65 -12.61
C GLY A 287 22.54 2.22 -12.24
N TRP A 288 22.28 1.86 -10.98
CA TRP A 288 20.94 1.53 -10.52
C TRP A 288 20.33 2.58 -9.57
N THR A 289 21.14 3.24 -8.74
CA THR A 289 20.60 4.21 -7.76
C THR A 289 20.11 5.48 -8.44
N VAL A 290 20.83 6.00 -9.43
CA VAL A 290 20.40 7.20 -10.16
C VAL A 290 19.12 6.95 -10.96
N PRO A 291 19.00 5.91 -11.80
CA PRO A 291 17.74 5.60 -12.45
C PRO A 291 16.59 5.37 -11.47
N LEU A 292 16.83 4.69 -10.35
CA LEU A 292 15.79 4.47 -9.33
C LEU A 292 15.33 5.80 -8.72
N MET A 293 16.23 6.74 -8.40
CA MET A 293 15.88 8.08 -7.92
C MET A 293 15.04 8.84 -8.96
N LEU A 294 15.45 8.81 -10.23
CA LEU A 294 14.73 9.53 -11.29
C LEU A 294 13.33 8.97 -11.54
N VAL A 295 13.21 7.64 -11.63
CA VAL A 295 11.90 6.97 -11.82
C VAL A 295 11.01 7.19 -10.59
N ALA A 296 11.56 7.05 -9.39
CA ALA A 296 10.83 7.29 -8.15
C ALA A 296 10.34 8.76 -8.05
N ALA A 297 11.20 9.72 -8.41
CA ALA A 297 10.84 11.13 -8.47
C ALA A 297 9.74 11.40 -9.51
N ALA A 298 9.82 10.81 -10.70
CA ALA A 298 8.81 10.95 -11.74
C ALA A 298 7.45 10.40 -11.29
N VAL A 299 7.44 9.20 -10.69
CA VAL A 299 6.23 8.59 -10.11
C VAL A 299 5.65 9.49 -9.01
N TRP A 300 6.50 9.98 -8.11
CA TRP A 300 6.08 10.86 -7.02
C TRP A 300 5.51 12.18 -7.52
N VAL A 301 6.21 12.90 -8.41
CA VAL A 301 5.79 14.19 -8.97
C VAL A 301 4.47 14.05 -9.70
N TYR A 302 4.35 13.05 -10.59
CA TYR A 302 3.12 12.82 -11.34
C TYR A 302 1.91 12.60 -10.41
N HIS A 303 2.03 11.69 -9.43
CA HIS A 303 0.90 11.38 -8.55
C HIS A 303 0.61 12.50 -7.54
N GLN A 304 1.65 13.28 -7.13
CA GLN A 304 1.43 14.50 -6.35
C GLN A 304 0.63 15.55 -7.14
N HIS A 305 0.94 15.73 -8.42
CA HIS A 305 0.19 16.64 -9.29
C HIS A 305 -1.27 16.20 -9.41
N VAL A 306 -1.52 14.92 -9.68
CA VAL A 306 -2.87 14.34 -9.68
C VAL A 306 -3.60 14.60 -8.37
N THR A 307 -2.94 14.40 -7.22
CA THR A 307 -3.60 14.66 -5.93
C THR A 307 -3.90 16.14 -5.71
N GLN A 308 -3.14 17.05 -6.27
CA GLN A 308 -3.40 18.50 -6.19
C GLN A 308 -4.58 18.90 -7.08
N GLU A 309 -4.65 18.42 -8.31
CA GLU A 309 -5.78 18.66 -9.22
C GLU A 309 -7.11 18.15 -8.66
N GLU A 310 -7.09 16.99 -8.03
CA GLU A 310 -8.27 16.41 -7.40
C GLU A 310 -8.64 17.10 -6.07
N ALA A 311 -7.88 18.12 -5.59
CA ALA A 311 -8.04 18.74 -4.28
C ALA A 311 -9.45 19.29 -4.00
N ALA A 312 -10.15 19.73 -5.03
CA ALA A 312 -11.46 20.33 -4.90
C ALA A 312 -12.60 19.31 -4.63
N HIS A 313 -12.39 18.01 -4.85
CA HIS A 313 -13.47 17.02 -4.94
C HIS A 313 -13.65 16.09 -3.72
N ALA A 314 -12.78 16.09 -2.69
CA ALA A 314 -12.85 14.99 -1.73
C ALA A 314 -12.66 15.37 -0.26
N GLN A 315 -13.71 15.28 0.55
CA GLN A 315 -13.63 15.24 2.03
C GLN A 315 -12.83 14.02 2.55
N GLN A 316 -12.84 12.90 1.82
CA GLN A 316 -12.12 11.66 2.15
C GLN A 316 -10.59 11.78 2.06
N ARG A 317 -10.07 12.77 1.34
CA ARG A 317 -8.64 13.06 1.16
C ARG A 317 -7.86 13.29 2.45
N LEU A 318 -8.46 13.95 3.40
CA LEU A 318 -7.78 14.28 4.67
C LEU A 318 -7.30 13.03 5.39
N SER A 319 -8.02 11.91 5.29
CA SER A 319 -7.66 10.65 5.94
C SER A 319 -6.39 10.02 5.33
N ALA A 320 -6.35 9.85 4.00
CA ALA A 320 -5.22 9.20 3.33
C ALA A 320 -3.94 10.06 3.40
N ARG A 321 -4.07 11.38 3.22
CA ARG A 321 -2.97 12.33 3.38
C ARG A 321 -2.39 12.30 4.80
N ARG A 322 -3.25 12.22 5.84
CA ARG A 322 -2.79 12.07 7.23
C ARG A 322 -2.02 10.78 7.41
N VAL A 323 -2.55 9.65 6.94
CA VAL A 323 -1.87 8.35 7.03
C VAL A 323 -0.50 8.41 6.37
N HIS A 324 -0.42 8.94 5.14
CA HIS A 324 0.86 9.15 4.44
C HIS A 324 1.84 9.99 5.27
N SER A 325 1.41 11.15 5.79
CA SER A 325 2.27 12.03 6.58
C SER A 325 2.79 11.36 7.85
N TYR A 326 1.94 10.61 8.57
CA TYR A 326 2.39 9.87 9.76
C TYR A 326 3.28 8.68 9.42
N LEU A 327 3.05 7.97 8.31
CA LEU A 327 3.95 6.92 7.85
C LEU A 327 5.33 7.48 7.47
N MET A 328 5.38 8.59 6.73
CA MET A 328 6.65 9.25 6.40
C MET A 328 7.36 9.78 7.65
N SER A 329 6.61 10.34 8.63
CA SER A 329 7.18 10.73 9.93
C SER A 329 7.75 9.53 10.69
N PHE A 330 7.07 8.37 10.64
CA PHE A 330 7.52 7.15 11.29
C PHE A 330 8.79 6.58 10.64
N ILE A 331 8.84 6.55 9.30
CA ILE A 331 10.01 6.12 8.54
C ILE A 331 11.19 7.07 8.82
N GLY A 332 10.97 8.39 8.75
CA GLY A 332 11.98 9.38 9.05
C GLY A 332 12.52 9.27 10.49
N LEU A 333 11.63 9.14 11.47
CA LEU A 333 12.01 8.98 12.89
C LEU A 333 12.79 7.67 13.11
N GLY A 334 12.31 6.55 12.58
CA GLY A 334 12.99 5.25 12.73
C GLY A 334 14.39 5.25 12.10
N THR A 335 14.51 5.85 10.92
CA THR A 335 15.79 6.02 10.22
C THR A 335 16.73 6.96 10.98
N LEU A 336 16.21 8.05 11.54
CA LEU A 336 16.97 8.97 12.39
C LEU A 336 17.49 8.29 13.66
N ILE A 337 16.62 7.53 14.35
CA ILE A 337 16.98 6.74 15.53
C ILE A 337 18.11 5.75 15.19
N ALA A 338 18.00 5.02 14.08
CA ALA A 338 19.03 4.09 13.63
C ALA A 338 20.38 4.79 13.40
N GLY A 339 20.38 5.95 12.73
CA GLY A 339 21.57 6.76 12.53
C GLY A 339 22.19 7.22 13.85
N LEU A 340 21.40 7.70 14.81
CA LEU A 340 21.86 8.15 16.13
C LEU A 340 22.44 6.99 16.95
N ILE A 341 21.82 5.82 16.95
CA ILE A 341 22.33 4.63 17.64
C ILE A 341 23.68 4.22 17.08
N ILE A 342 23.86 4.21 15.76
CA ILE A 342 25.16 3.89 15.12
C ILE A 342 26.20 4.94 15.51
N LEU A 343 25.86 6.24 15.51
CA LEU A 343 26.77 7.30 15.93
C LEU A 343 27.24 7.13 17.36
N LEU A 344 26.32 6.91 18.29
CA LEU A 344 26.65 6.63 19.69
C LEU A 344 27.51 5.37 19.84
N GLY A 345 27.29 4.38 18.98
CA GLY A 345 28.09 3.16 18.93
C GLY A 345 29.55 3.45 18.60
N ILE A 346 29.79 4.30 17.61
CA ILE A 346 31.15 4.72 17.24
C ILE A 346 31.79 5.49 18.41
N LEU A 347 31.05 6.45 18.99
CA LEU A 347 31.55 7.26 20.09
C LEU A 347 31.93 6.44 21.34
N LEU A 348 31.16 5.39 21.65
CA LEU A 348 31.47 4.46 22.74
C LEU A 348 32.61 3.49 22.39
N ASP A 349 32.76 3.11 21.13
CA ASP A 349 33.83 2.22 20.70
C ASP A 349 35.22 2.89 20.74
N VAL A 350 35.30 4.20 20.54
CA VAL A 350 36.59 4.92 20.60
C VAL A 350 37.32 4.66 21.93
N PRO A 351 36.75 4.98 23.10
CA PRO A 351 37.42 4.73 24.38
C PRO A 351 37.54 3.23 24.71
N LEU A 352 36.56 2.39 24.34
CA LEU A 352 36.60 0.97 24.63
C LEU A 352 37.68 0.20 23.86
N ARG A 353 38.13 0.72 22.73
CA ARG A 353 39.19 0.14 21.91
C ARG A 353 40.57 0.76 22.14
N ALA A 354 40.65 1.89 22.83
CA ALA A 354 41.89 2.62 23.06
C ALA A 354 42.99 1.82 23.81
N GLY A 355 42.61 0.75 24.50
CA GLY A 355 43.55 -0.16 25.21
C GLY A 355 43.74 -1.54 24.55
N SER A 356 43.14 -1.80 23.37
CA SER A 356 43.28 -3.13 22.72
C SER A 356 44.48 -3.15 21.77
N MET A 357 45.31 -4.20 21.88
CA MET A 357 46.49 -4.38 21.04
C MET A 357 46.22 -4.60 19.54
N VAL A 358 44.96 -4.87 19.15
CA VAL A 358 44.55 -5.14 17.76
C VAL A 358 43.40 -4.25 17.38
N VAL A 359 43.71 -3.05 16.91
CA VAL A 359 42.70 -2.16 16.28
C VAL A 359 42.90 -2.20 14.78
N THR A 360 41.95 -2.79 14.04
CA THR A 360 41.99 -2.73 12.57
C THR A 360 41.83 -1.29 12.10
N PRO A 361 42.77 -0.73 11.34
CA PRO A 361 42.68 0.64 10.83
C PRO A 361 41.36 0.82 10.05
N GLY A 362 40.64 1.92 10.28
CA GLY A 362 39.40 2.23 9.54
C GLY A 362 38.16 1.41 9.90
N TRP A 363 38.15 0.73 11.07
CA TRP A 363 37.00 -0.02 11.55
C TRP A 363 35.69 0.78 11.60
N TRP A 364 35.78 2.08 11.77
CA TRP A 364 34.64 3.00 11.89
C TRP A 364 34.14 3.54 10.52
N TYR A 365 34.89 3.37 9.44
CA TYR A 365 34.54 3.96 8.13
C TYR A 365 33.16 3.56 7.63
N ASN A 366 32.84 2.27 7.67
CA ASN A 366 31.53 1.80 7.22
C ASN A 366 30.39 2.29 8.12
N GLN A 367 30.58 2.22 9.44
CA GLN A 367 29.56 2.63 10.41
C GLN A 367 29.28 4.14 10.33
N LEU A 368 30.34 4.97 10.24
CA LEU A 368 30.18 6.42 10.10
C LEU A 368 29.54 6.78 8.76
N SER A 369 29.90 6.10 7.68
CA SER A 369 29.30 6.33 6.37
C SER A 369 27.79 6.02 6.37
N VAL A 370 27.38 4.90 6.99
CA VAL A 370 25.96 4.55 7.15
C VAL A 370 25.26 5.58 8.04
N CYS A 371 25.86 5.90 9.18
CA CYS A 371 25.33 6.90 10.10
C CYS A 371 25.07 8.25 9.42
N LEU A 372 26.07 8.80 8.74
CA LEU A 372 25.95 10.06 8.03
C LEU A 372 24.87 10.02 6.94
N ALA A 373 24.82 8.95 6.15
CA ALA A 373 23.82 8.78 5.12
C ALA A 373 22.38 8.76 5.72
N LEU A 374 22.18 7.99 6.81
CA LEU A 374 20.89 7.93 7.50
C LEU A 374 20.50 9.27 8.09
N LEU A 375 21.41 9.96 8.79
CA LEU A 375 21.13 11.24 9.42
C LEU A 375 20.82 12.35 8.40
N VAL A 376 21.61 12.43 7.32
CA VAL A 376 21.42 13.44 6.27
C VAL A 376 20.08 13.26 5.57
N VAL A 377 19.64 12.03 5.34
CA VAL A 377 18.35 11.74 4.69
C VAL A 377 17.19 11.83 5.67
N ALA A 378 17.31 11.23 6.84
CA ALA A 378 16.20 11.10 7.78
C ALA A 378 15.80 12.42 8.46
N THR A 379 16.79 13.28 8.79
CA THR A 379 16.53 14.53 9.51
C THR A 379 15.58 15.46 8.77
N PRO A 380 15.83 15.84 7.50
CA PRO A 380 14.91 16.71 6.77
C PRO A 380 13.54 16.07 6.54
N ILE A 381 13.49 14.76 6.31
CA ILE A 381 12.22 14.04 6.11
C ILE A 381 11.39 14.07 7.39
N TRP A 382 11.98 13.66 8.51
CA TRP A 382 11.28 13.67 9.78
C TRP A 382 10.81 15.07 10.15
N LEU A 383 11.68 16.09 10.04
CA LEU A 383 11.31 17.48 10.33
C LEU A 383 10.18 17.98 9.42
N TYR A 384 10.24 17.72 8.14
CA TYR A 384 9.21 18.17 7.19
C TYR A 384 7.84 17.55 7.49
N TYR A 385 7.76 16.23 7.58
CA TYR A 385 6.49 15.54 7.78
C TYR A 385 5.95 15.71 9.20
N TRP A 386 6.83 15.71 10.21
CA TRP A 386 6.43 15.89 11.59
C TRP A 386 5.97 17.32 11.87
N ASN A 387 6.68 18.33 11.40
CA ASN A 387 6.23 19.72 11.51
C ASN A 387 4.90 19.94 10.78
N GLY A 388 4.73 19.36 9.60
CA GLY A 388 3.45 19.34 8.91
C GLY A 388 2.32 18.69 9.73
N ALA A 389 2.60 17.57 10.40
CA ALA A 389 1.65 16.91 11.30
C ALA A 389 1.32 17.75 12.54
N LEU A 390 2.29 18.47 13.09
CA LEU A 390 2.06 19.43 14.20
C LEU A 390 1.22 20.61 13.75
N GLN A 391 1.48 21.19 12.59
CA GLN A 391 0.68 22.28 12.02
C GLN A 391 -0.77 21.84 11.73
N MET A 392 -0.97 20.63 11.22
CA MET A 392 -2.32 20.07 11.07
C MET A 392 -3.01 19.96 12.43
N ALA A 393 -2.34 19.44 13.45
CA ALA A 393 -2.90 19.31 14.80
C ALA A 393 -3.22 20.66 15.47
N ALA A 394 -2.52 21.73 15.10
CA ALA A 394 -2.80 23.07 15.58
C ALA A 394 -4.13 23.64 15.04
N LYS A 395 -4.64 23.13 13.90
CA LYS A 395 -5.88 23.60 13.28
C LYS A 395 -7.15 23.27 14.08
N GLY A 396 -7.09 22.33 15.02
CA GLY A 396 -8.23 22.03 15.88
C GLY A 396 -8.21 20.67 16.56
N VAL A 397 -9.16 20.47 17.47
CA VAL A 397 -9.28 19.26 18.31
C VAL A 397 -9.60 18.01 17.47
N ALA A 398 -10.34 18.16 16.37
CA ALA A 398 -10.66 17.05 15.47
C ALA A 398 -9.39 16.44 14.84
N GLU A 399 -8.41 17.28 14.50
CA GLU A 399 -7.12 16.82 13.95
C GLU A 399 -6.27 16.14 15.02
N ARG A 400 -6.25 16.65 16.26
CA ARG A 400 -5.55 16.02 17.39
C ARG A 400 -6.14 14.66 17.77
N ARG A 401 -7.46 14.47 17.58
CA ARG A 401 -8.19 13.22 17.80
C ARG A 401 -8.16 12.25 16.63
N ALA A 402 -7.56 12.62 15.51
CA ALA A 402 -7.49 11.75 14.32
C ALA A 402 -6.87 10.39 14.68
N THR A 403 -7.49 9.31 14.22
CA THR A 403 -7.07 7.93 14.52
C THR A 403 -5.62 7.68 14.11
N SER A 404 -5.20 8.17 12.92
CA SER A 404 -3.83 8.04 12.42
C SER A 404 -2.79 8.68 13.36
N ARG A 405 -3.09 9.86 13.94
CA ARG A 405 -2.23 10.54 14.92
C ARG A 405 -2.11 9.74 16.20
N ARG A 406 -3.23 9.24 16.72
CA ARG A 406 -3.23 8.43 17.94
C ARG A 406 -2.45 7.14 17.76
N ILE A 407 -2.67 6.43 16.66
CA ILE A 407 -1.92 5.21 16.34
C ILE A 407 -0.43 5.51 16.28
N PHE A 408 -0.01 6.55 15.55
CA PHE A 408 1.40 6.95 15.46
C PHE A 408 2.01 7.19 16.86
N LEU A 409 1.36 8.03 17.68
CA LEU A 409 1.86 8.35 19.03
C LEU A 409 1.91 7.12 19.94
N TYR A 410 0.87 6.27 19.92
CA TYR A 410 0.87 5.04 20.73
C TYR A 410 1.94 4.04 20.26
N VAL A 411 2.16 3.90 18.97
CA VAL A 411 3.21 3.02 18.44
C VAL A 411 4.59 3.52 18.84
N VAL A 412 4.87 4.81 18.67
CA VAL A 412 6.18 5.39 19.02
C VAL A 412 6.43 5.32 20.53
N VAL A 413 5.46 5.71 21.35
CA VAL A 413 5.57 5.67 22.82
C VAL A 413 5.67 4.22 23.30
N GLY A 414 4.84 3.33 22.78
CA GLY A 414 4.86 1.91 23.13
C GLY A 414 6.18 1.23 22.77
N ALA A 415 6.67 1.47 21.55
CA ALA A 415 7.96 0.95 21.12
C ALA A 415 9.10 1.47 22.02
N ALA A 416 9.12 2.77 22.33
CA ALA A 416 10.14 3.34 23.21
C ALA A 416 10.08 2.74 24.63
N ILE A 417 8.90 2.52 25.22
CA ILE A 417 8.75 1.87 26.53
C ILE A 417 9.28 0.43 26.51
N VAL A 418 8.90 -0.34 25.48
CA VAL A 418 9.36 -1.75 25.36
C VAL A 418 10.87 -1.80 25.18
N THR A 419 11.45 -0.93 24.36
CA THR A 419 12.91 -0.82 24.17
C THR A 419 13.60 -0.48 25.48
N LEU A 420 13.13 0.54 26.21
CA LEU A 420 13.71 0.93 27.50
C LEU A 420 13.64 -0.20 28.53
N ALA A 421 12.52 -0.93 28.60
CA ALA A 421 12.39 -2.06 29.50
C ALA A 421 13.40 -3.16 29.16
N ALA A 422 13.55 -3.51 27.87
CA ALA A 422 14.52 -4.50 27.43
C ALA A 422 15.96 -4.05 27.71
N ASP A 423 16.27 -2.79 27.45
CA ASP A 423 17.60 -2.22 27.71
C ASP A 423 17.95 -2.23 29.21
N LEU A 424 17.02 -1.83 30.07
CA LEU A 424 17.21 -1.86 31.53
C LEU A 424 17.42 -3.28 32.05
N ILE A 425 16.62 -4.25 31.56
CA ILE A 425 16.80 -5.67 31.90
C ILE A 425 18.20 -6.14 31.52
N ASN A 426 18.64 -5.83 30.29
CA ASN A 426 19.97 -6.23 29.84
C ASN A 426 21.09 -5.57 30.65
N ILE A 427 20.98 -4.27 30.93
CA ILE A 427 21.98 -3.55 31.74
C ILE A 427 22.08 -4.16 33.14
N VAL A 428 20.95 -4.37 33.83
CA VAL A 428 20.90 -4.99 35.16
C VAL A 428 21.49 -6.41 35.12
N TYR A 429 21.11 -7.20 34.11
CA TYR A 429 21.67 -8.54 33.90
C TYR A 429 23.19 -8.50 33.75
N GLN A 430 23.75 -7.63 32.91
CA GLN A 430 25.18 -7.53 32.68
C GLN A 430 25.93 -7.06 33.94
N LEU A 431 25.36 -6.13 34.73
CA LEU A 431 25.90 -5.67 35.98
C LEU A 431 25.96 -6.80 37.01
N LEU A 432 24.85 -7.52 37.21
CA LEU A 432 24.80 -8.66 38.15
C LEU A 432 25.74 -9.80 37.74
N ASN A 433 25.73 -10.12 36.44
CA ASN A 433 26.61 -11.14 35.88
C ASN A 433 28.10 -10.77 36.05
N GLY A 434 28.43 -9.50 35.85
CA GLY A 434 29.76 -8.94 36.05
C GLY A 434 30.24 -9.08 37.50
N VAL A 435 29.36 -8.76 38.45
CA VAL A 435 29.66 -8.92 39.90
C VAL A 435 29.84 -10.39 40.25
N LEU A 436 28.95 -11.28 39.80
CA LEU A 436 28.98 -12.71 40.11
C LEU A 436 30.18 -13.44 39.50
N GLN A 437 30.63 -13.01 38.32
CA GLN A 437 31.76 -13.62 37.62
C GLN A 437 33.10 -12.92 37.85
N GLY A 438 33.12 -11.79 38.57
CA GLY A 438 34.32 -11.00 38.80
C GLY A 438 34.90 -10.36 37.54
N THR A 439 34.04 -10.08 36.52
CA THR A 439 34.49 -9.49 35.27
C THR A 439 34.77 -7.99 35.44
N SER A 440 35.68 -7.46 34.61
CA SER A 440 36.04 -6.04 34.69
C SER A 440 34.88 -5.12 34.30
N GLY A 441 34.79 -3.92 34.88
CA GLY A 441 33.76 -2.93 34.55
C GLY A 441 33.77 -2.51 33.06
N VAL A 442 34.94 -2.56 32.42
CA VAL A 442 35.08 -2.30 30.97
C VAL A 442 34.39 -3.39 30.15
N GLU A 443 34.44 -4.62 30.58
CA GLU A 443 33.82 -5.76 29.90
C GLU A 443 32.30 -5.71 30.05
N VAL A 444 31.81 -5.41 31.27
CA VAL A 444 30.40 -5.14 31.54
C VAL A 444 29.87 -3.99 30.64
N LEU A 445 30.64 -2.91 30.53
CA LEU A 445 30.28 -1.78 29.66
C LEU A 445 30.22 -2.21 28.16
N ARG A 446 31.16 -3.03 27.74
CA ARG A 446 31.22 -3.58 26.38
C ARG A 446 29.98 -4.43 26.05
N HIS A 447 29.56 -5.29 26.95
CA HIS A 447 28.38 -6.14 26.80
C HIS A 447 27.06 -5.33 26.90
N SER A 448 27.04 -4.25 27.68
CA SER A 448 25.87 -3.36 27.83
C SER A 448 25.82 -2.25 26.76
N LYS A 449 26.82 -2.13 25.90
CA LYS A 449 26.99 -1.02 24.95
C LYS A 449 25.75 -0.75 24.12
N TRP A 450 25.15 -1.79 23.51
CA TRP A 450 23.96 -1.65 22.67
C TRP A 450 22.80 -1.08 23.46
N SER A 451 22.53 -1.59 24.64
CA SER A 451 21.45 -1.10 25.51
C SER A 451 21.67 0.33 25.99
N LEU A 452 22.93 0.73 26.22
CA LEU A 452 23.24 2.13 26.57
C LEU A 452 22.96 3.08 25.41
N GLN A 453 23.32 2.71 24.20
CA GLN A 453 23.06 3.50 22.99
C GLN A 453 21.56 3.69 22.76
N THR A 454 20.81 2.59 22.80
CA THR A 454 19.37 2.61 22.57
C THR A 454 18.65 3.38 23.68
N LEU A 455 19.04 3.24 24.92
CA LEU A 455 18.50 3.97 26.06
C LEU A 455 18.69 5.48 25.91
N VAL A 456 19.89 5.93 25.56
CA VAL A 456 20.20 7.37 25.34
C VAL A 456 19.31 7.98 24.25
N VAL A 457 18.96 7.24 23.22
CA VAL A 457 18.08 7.70 22.14
C VAL A 457 16.61 7.54 22.51
N ALA A 458 16.22 6.42 23.13
CA ALA A 458 14.82 6.10 23.40
C ALA A 458 14.21 7.03 24.49
N VAL A 459 15.01 7.46 25.49
CA VAL A 459 14.51 8.37 26.55
C VAL A 459 14.01 9.71 25.99
N PRO A 460 14.78 10.48 25.20
CA PRO A 460 14.29 11.71 24.58
C PRO A 460 13.09 11.47 23.64
N VAL A 461 13.10 10.39 22.86
CA VAL A 461 11.99 10.02 21.97
C VAL A 461 10.72 9.78 22.79
N LEU A 462 10.82 9.00 23.87
CA LEU A 462 9.70 8.74 24.77
C LEU A 462 9.19 10.04 25.40
N MET A 463 10.08 10.81 26.01
CA MET A 463 9.70 12.06 26.73
C MET A 463 8.99 13.05 25.81
N TYR A 464 9.51 13.24 24.60
CA TYR A 464 8.95 14.16 23.62
C TYR A 464 7.54 13.70 23.16
N HIS A 465 7.40 12.46 22.70
CA HIS A 465 6.12 11.98 22.18
C HIS A 465 5.08 11.74 23.28
N TRP A 466 5.53 11.36 24.48
CA TRP A 466 4.66 11.26 25.67
C TRP A 466 4.06 12.61 26.06
N ARG A 467 4.85 13.69 26.04
CA ARG A 467 4.34 15.05 26.31
C ARG A 467 3.26 15.43 25.31
N ILE A 468 3.48 15.17 24.01
CA ILE A 468 2.49 15.46 22.97
C ILE A 468 1.23 14.62 23.17
N LEU A 469 1.38 13.33 23.45
CA LEU A 469 0.26 12.42 23.70
C LEU A 469 -0.59 12.91 24.88
N ARG A 470 0.05 13.28 26.00
CA ARG A 470 -0.64 13.84 27.17
C ARG A 470 -1.35 15.16 26.86
N GLN A 471 -0.73 16.04 26.10
CA GLN A 471 -1.34 17.31 25.68
C GLN A 471 -2.59 17.06 24.83
N ASP A 472 -2.51 16.15 23.85
CA ASP A 472 -3.65 15.80 23.01
C ASP A 472 -4.79 15.15 23.81
N GLN A 473 -4.48 14.35 24.84
CA GLN A 473 -5.47 13.74 25.73
C GLN A 473 -6.18 14.76 26.62
N ARG A 474 -5.44 15.72 27.20
CA ARG A 474 -6.01 16.79 28.07
C ARG A 474 -6.98 17.67 27.29
N LEU A 475 -6.58 18.20 26.16
CA LEU A 475 -7.45 18.98 25.27
C LEU A 475 -8.65 18.16 24.76
N GLY A 476 -8.44 16.88 24.55
CA GLY A 476 -9.51 15.96 24.22
C GLY A 476 -10.52 15.78 25.37
N ALA A 477 -10.08 15.70 26.62
CA ALA A 477 -10.94 15.57 27.79
C ALA A 477 -11.73 16.86 28.06
N GLU A 478 -11.10 18.03 27.95
CA GLU A 478 -11.76 19.32 28.09
C GLU A 478 -12.92 19.50 27.10
N VAL A 479 -12.69 19.16 25.81
CA VAL A 479 -13.75 19.22 24.80
C VAL A 479 -14.81 18.13 25.02
N ALA A 480 -14.45 16.97 25.57
CA ALA A 480 -15.42 15.93 25.91
C ALA A 480 -16.27 16.33 27.12
N ALA A 481 -15.67 17.02 28.09
CA ALA A 481 -16.40 17.58 29.27
C ALA A 481 -17.41 18.65 28.84
N VAL A 482 -17.11 19.42 27.80
CA VAL A 482 -18.02 20.41 27.19
C VAL A 482 -19.05 19.76 26.26
N ARG A 483 -18.82 18.54 25.81
CA ARG A 483 -19.67 17.82 24.84
C ARG A 483 -20.82 17.14 25.57
N LYS A 484 -21.98 17.74 25.51
CA LYS A 484 -23.17 17.17 26.11
C LYS A 484 -23.79 16.08 25.28
N THR A 485 -24.34 15.04 25.90
CA THR A 485 -25.18 14.08 25.20
C THR A 485 -26.54 14.73 24.99
N VAL A 486 -26.86 15.06 23.74
CA VAL A 486 -28.14 15.68 23.38
C VAL A 486 -29.07 14.61 22.84
N ALA A 487 -30.21 14.41 23.46
CA ALA A 487 -31.29 13.57 22.96
C ALA A 487 -32.42 14.47 22.43
N VAL A 488 -32.89 14.21 21.22
CA VAL A 488 -34.04 14.91 20.61
C VAL A 488 -35.18 13.95 20.48
N LEU A 489 -36.30 14.28 21.08
CA LEU A 489 -37.54 13.51 20.93
C LEU A 489 -38.23 13.90 19.61
N VAL A 490 -38.11 13.08 18.59
CA VAL A 490 -38.44 13.42 17.18
C VAL A 490 -39.85 12.98 16.85
N SER A 491 -40.59 13.88 16.17
CA SER A 491 -41.71 13.55 15.28
C SER A 491 -41.23 13.47 13.82
N ASP A 492 -42.05 12.93 12.91
CA ASP A 492 -41.66 12.72 11.50
C ASP A 492 -41.19 14.03 10.78
N ARG A 493 -41.60 15.20 11.24
CA ARG A 493 -41.17 16.52 10.72
C ARG A 493 -39.86 17.06 11.31
N ALA A 494 -39.34 16.48 12.37
CA ALA A 494 -38.10 16.94 12.98
C ALA A 494 -36.84 16.42 12.26
N ALA A 495 -36.97 15.61 11.22
CA ALA A 495 -35.87 15.05 10.44
C ALA A 495 -34.96 16.14 9.80
N GLU A 496 -35.51 17.30 9.46
CA GLU A 496 -34.73 18.42 8.90
C GLU A 496 -34.00 19.26 9.95
N LEU A 497 -34.48 19.28 11.19
CA LEU A 497 -33.92 20.09 12.27
C LEU A 497 -32.66 19.45 12.87
N VAL A 498 -32.63 18.12 12.97
CA VAL A 498 -31.51 17.37 13.56
C VAL A 498 -30.18 17.64 12.85
N PRO A 499 -30.06 17.55 11.52
CA PRO A 499 -28.82 17.85 10.81
C PRO A 499 -28.32 19.29 11.04
N ARG A 500 -29.24 20.28 11.11
CA ARG A 500 -28.91 21.69 11.35
C ARG A 500 -28.39 21.93 12.77
N ILE A 501 -28.92 21.21 13.76
CA ILE A 501 -28.42 21.25 15.14
C ILE A 501 -27.05 20.56 15.20
N GLU A 502 -26.87 19.40 14.57
CA GLU A 502 -25.61 18.68 14.51
C GLU A 502 -24.49 19.52 13.87
N GLU A 503 -24.80 20.24 12.79
CA GLU A 503 -23.86 21.17 12.14
C GLU A 503 -23.39 22.26 13.10
N LYS A 504 -24.28 22.85 13.87
CA LYS A 504 -23.95 23.94 14.83
C LYS A 504 -23.29 23.45 16.12
N LEU A 505 -23.59 22.24 16.55
CA LEU A 505 -22.96 21.61 17.71
C LEU A 505 -21.61 20.99 17.37
N GLY A 506 -21.41 20.57 16.12
CA GLY A 506 -20.21 19.85 15.65
C GLY A 506 -20.15 18.39 16.06
N TYR A 507 -21.27 17.80 16.48
CA TYR A 507 -21.39 16.37 16.84
C TYR A 507 -22.82 15.84 16.66
N LYS A 508 -22.95 14.52 16.56
CA LYS A 508 -24.22 13.83 16.35
C LYS A 508 -25.11 13.90 17.61
N VAL A 509 -26.41 13.96 17.37
CA VAL A 509 -27.46 14.04 18.38
C VAL A 509 -28.23 12.70 18.38
N HIS A 510 -28.57 12.18 19.56
CA HIS A 510 -29.39 11.00 19.70
C HIS A 510 -30.86 11.33 19.40
N THR A 511 -31.45 10.65 18.41
CA THR A 511 -32.86 10.79 18.09
C THR A 511 -33.66 9.71 18.80
N LEU A 512 -34.65 10.12 19.61
CA LEU A 512 -35.60 9.24 20.26
C LEU A 512 -36.95 9.39 19.57
N ARG A 513 -37.58 8.29 19.17
CA ARG A 513 -38.90 8.31 18.53
C ARG A 513 -39.99 8.32 19.60
N TYR A 514 -40.91 9.29 19.51
CA TYR A 514 -42.08 9.34 20.37
C TYR A 514 -43.11 8.25 19.97
N LEU A 515 -43.54 7.42 20.92
CA LEU A 515 -44.48 6.31 20.70
C LEU A 515 -45.91 6.64 21.08
N GLY A 516 -46.20 7.87 21.56
CA GLY A 516 -47.54 8.29 21.99
C GLY A 516 -48.44 8.82 20.86
N ARG A 517 -49.75 8.95 21.14
CA ARG A 517 -50.72 9.53 20.19
C ARG A 517 -50.46 11.05 20.04
N LYS A 518 -50.02 11.52 18.87
CA LYS A 518 -49.74 12.90 18.44
C LYS A 518 -48.56 13.58 19.14
N PRO A 519 -47.36 13.43 18.65
CA PRO A 519 -46.26 14.32 19.06
C PRO A 519 -46.56 15.73 18.58
N LYS A 520 -46.25 16.76 19.39
CA LYS A 520 -46.27 18.14 18.94
C LYS A 520 -45.09 18.34 18.01
N ASP A 521 -45.36 18.90 16.83
CA ASP A 521 -44.33 19.17 15.84
C ASP A 521 -43.32 20.20 16.35
N PHE A 522 -42.04 20.00 15.98
CA PHE A 522 -41.02 21.03 16.22
C PHE A 522 -41.32 22.25 15.36
N PRO A 523 -41.24 23.47 15.90
CA PRO A 523 -41.44 24.68 15.13
C PRO A 523 -40.33 24.80 14.08
N ALA A 524 -40.64 25.37 12.91
CA ALA A 524 -39.64 25.72 11.92
C ALA A 524 -38.74 26.82 12.47
N LEU A 525 -37.44 26.51 12.67
CA LEU A 525 -36.47 27.44 13.20
C LEU A 525 -35.67 28.12 12.10
N SER A 526 -35.47 29.42 12.23
CA SER A 526 -34.50 30.20 11.46
C SER A 526 -33.06 29.81 11.81
N ALA A 527 -32.08 30.14 10.96
CA ALA A 527 -30.66 29.89 11.24
C ALA A 527 -30.16 30.57 12.53
N LYS A 528 -30.73 31.75 12.87
CA LYS A 528 -30.40 32.50 14.09
C LYS A 528 -30.93 31.77 15.34
N GLU A 529 -32.14 31.21 15.25
CA GLU A 529 -32.74 30.45 16.36
C GLU A 529 -32.04 29.11 16.59
N VAL A 530 -31.60 28.41 15.54
CA VAL A 530 -30.79 27.19 15.64
C VAL A 530 -29.45 27.53 16.35
N SER A 531 -28.81 28.65 16.00
CA SER A 531 -27.58 29.08 16.65
C SER A 531 -27.80 29.42 18.16
N ARG A 532 -28.93 30.04 18.50
CA ARG A 532 -29.32 30.32 19.90
C ARG A 532 -29.60 29.01 20.65
N LEU A 533 -30.34 28.10 20.07
CA LEU A 533 -30.61 26.78 20.64
C LEU A 533 -29.31 26.01 20.91
N ALA A 534 -28.35 26.04 19.98
CA ALA A 534 -27.04 25.42 20.20
C ALA A 534 -26.26 26.06 21.34
N ALA A 535 -26.40 27.39 21.55
CA ALA A 535 -25.82 28.09 22.71
C ALA A 535 -26.49 27.67 24.03
N ASP A 536 -27.83 27.58 24.03
CA ASP A 536 -28.61 27.15 25.19
C ASP A 536 -28.30 25.71 25.61
N ILE A 537 -28.11 24.80 24.62
CA ILE A 537 -27.65 23.42 24.86
C ILE A 537 -26.27 23.42 25.52
N LYS A 538 -25.35 24.23 25.05
CA LYS A 538 -24.00 24.36 25.66
C LYS A 538 -24.03 24.92 27.06
N ALA A 539 -24.92 25.89 27.33
CA ALA A 539 -25.08 26.57 28.63
C ALA A 539 -25.86 25.75 29.66
N ALA A 540 -26.70 24.80 29.26
CA ALA A 540 -27.52 23.99 30.16
C ALA A 540 -26.67 23.26 31.23
N PRO A 541 -27.10 23.09 32.46
CA PRO A 541 -26.35 22.36 33.49
C PRO A 541 -26.29 20.86 33.18
N GLY A 542 -25.23 20.18 33.66
CA GLY A 542 -25.04 18.74 33.49
C GLY A 542 -24.50 18.30 32.14
N THR A 543 -24.32 16.98 31.94
CA THR A 543 -23.70 16.35 30.75
C THR A 543 -24.71 15.83 29.75
N LYS A 544 -26.00 15.70 30.13
CA LYS A 544 -27.08 15.19 29.30
C LYS A 544 -28.20 16.21 29.19
N VAL A 545 -28.68 16.42 27.96
CA VAL A 545 -29.71 17.40 27.64
C VAL A 545 -30.73 16.76 26.70
N MET A 546 -32.01 16.94 27.00
CA MET A 546 -33.11 16.49 26.16
C MET A 546 -33.80 17.70 25.52
N LEU A 547 -34.05 17.60 24.22
CA LEU A 547 -34.83 18.61 23.47
C LEU A 547 -36.25 18.08 23.26
N ILE A 548 -37.23 18.83 23.69
CA ILE A 548 -38.65 18.50 23.58
C ILE A 548 -39.41 19.69 22.99
N ALA A 549 -40.30 19.45 22.05
CA ALA A 549 -41.22 20.46 21.53
C ALA A 549 -42.41 20.60 22.47
N ALA A 550 -42.62 21.79 23.05
CA ALA A 550 -43.75 22.09 23.90
C ALA A 550 -44.23 23.53 23.68
N GLY A 551 -45.55 23.71 23.45
CA GLY A 551 -46.14 25.06 23.33
C GLY A 551 -45.57 25.92 22.20
N GLY A 552 -45.16 25.30 21.06
CA GLY A 552 -44.56 26.04 19.93
C GLY A 552 -43.11 26.49 20.16
N ARG A 553 -42.46 26.03 21.21
CA ARG A 553 -41.05 26.31 21.55
C ARG A 553 -40.30 25.00 21.78
N ILE A 554 -38.97 25.06 21.62
CA ILE A 554 -38.09 23.95 21.98
C ILE A 554 -37.57 24.19 23.38
N LEU A 555 -37.86 23.24 24.28
CA LEU A 555 -37.33 23.25 25.64
C LEU A 555 -36.04 22.46 25.70
N VAL A 556 -35.04 23.05 26.33
CA VAL A 556 -33.73 22.45 26.60
C VAL A 556 -33.73 21.96 28.05
N LEU A 557 -33.92 20.67 28.24
CA LEU A 557 -34.06 20.08 29.57
C LEU A 557 -32.83 19.27 29.94
N PRO A 558 -32.05 19.68 30.98
CA PRO A 558 -31.02 18.80 31.50
C PRO A 558 -31.65 17.59 32.20
N TYR A 559 -31.09 16.41 32.02
CA TYR A 559 -31.56 15.18 32.65
C TYR A 559 -30.42 14.29 33.13
N GLN A 560 -30.70 13.41 34.05
CA GLN A 560 -29.80 12.42 34.59
C GLN A 560 -30.50 11.06 34.55
N GLU A 561 -29.83 10.03 34.02
CA GLU A 561 -30.32 8.67 34.13
C GLU A 561 -30.14 8.19 35.57
N LYS A 562 -31.17 7.57 36.13
CA LYS A 562 -31.11 6.93 37.45
C LYS A 562 -30.32 5.62 37.41
#